data_ca9bc077a478e86c9a9d54f6d6d2e055
#
_entry.id   ca9bc077a478e86c9a9d54f6d6d2e055
#
_cell.length_a   1.000
_cell.length_b   1.000
_cell.length_c   1.000
_cell.angle_alpha   90.00
_cell.angle_beta   90.00
_cell.angle_gamma   90.00
#
_symmetry.space_group_name_H-M   'P 1'
#
loop_
_entity.id
_entity.type
_entity.pdbx_description
1 polymer ?
#
loop_
_entity_poly.entity_id
_entity_poly.type
_entity_poly.pdbx_seq_one_letter_code
_entity_poly.pdbx_strand_id
1 'polypeptide(L)'
;MRPSPETKTGPPFLLNSVDRFGRQIAPAVLSVSMEIGPRALAYAQHLIGDPALAINYFEEAAASVSAAIEEKKASGAPAVRNVAAYLFRTFIRMVDDAKHKEKILEESLKESGEGQILLTEEARAETAVLLNEVMETCDRASREVVVLRLEGFSWKEIGKQFDISSHAAEARFSKALDHARKVFKIRRRKG
;
A
#
# COMPACT_ATOMS: atom_id res chain seq x y z
N MET A 1 -10.61 -35.53 -7.30
CA MET A 1 -9.48 -34.96 -6.53
C MET A 1 -8.85 -33.89 -7.43
N ARG A 2 -9.10 -32.60 -7.16
CA ARG A 2 -8.51 -31.51 -7.95
C ARG A 2 -7.16 -31.16 -7.35
N PRO A 3 -6.09 -31.00 -8.13
CA PRO A 3 -4.81 -30.56 -7.61
C PRO A 3 -4.95 -29.11 -7.11
N SER A 4 -4.48 -28.86 -5.90
CA SER A 4 -4.36 -27.50 -5.34
C SER A 4 -3.44 -26.67 -6.25
N PRO A 5 -3.75 -25.39 -6.49
CA PRO A 5 -2.87 -24.53 -7.24
C PRO A 5 -1.54 -24.37 -6.46
N GLU A 6 -0.46 -24.87 -7.05
CA GLU A 6 0.90 -24.58 -6.60
C GLU A 6 1.11 -23.06 -6.72
N THR A 7 1.06 -22.36 -5.61
CA THR A 7 1.54 -20.99 -5.52
C THR A 7 3.03 -21.00 -5.84
N LYS A 8 3.39 -20.47 -7.02
CA LYS A 8 4.79 -20.15 -7.35
C LYS A 8 5.26 -19.08 -6.37
N THR A 9 5.77 -19.55 -5.24
CA THR A 9 6.42 -18.71 -4.24
C THR A 9 7.76 -18.28 -4.86
N GLY A 10 7.86 -17.03 -5.27
CA GLY A 10 9.15 -16.41 -5.60
C GLY A 10 10.09 -16.51 -4.39
N PRO A 11 11.39 -16.20 -4.55
CA PRO A 11 12.33 -16.24 -3.43
C PRO A 11 11.78 -15.42 -2.27
N PRO A 12 11.91 -15.90 -1.01
CA PRO A 12 11.38 -15.20 0.13
C PRO A 12 12.00 -13.80 0.20
N PHE A 13 11.16 -12.77 0.32
CA PHE A 13 11.64 -11.43 0.56
C PHE A 13 12.27 -11.38 1.97
N LEU A 14 13.57 -11.08 2.03
CA LEU A 14 14.31 -10.95 3.28
C LEU A 14 14.68 -9.48 3.49
N LEU A 15 14.08 -8.87 4.51
CA LEU A 15 14.48 -7.57 4.99
C LEU A 15 15.78 -7.71 5.79
N ASN A 16 16.73 -6.80 5.58
CA ASN A 16 17.94 -6.75 6.37
C ASN A 16 17.63 -6.41 7.83
N SER A 17 18.37 -7.02 8.77
CA SER A 17 18.22 -6.73 10.21
C SER A 17 18.70 -5.33 10.61
N VAL A 18 19.40 -4.66 9.71
CA VAL A 18 19.95 -3.32 9.89
C VAL A 18 19.53 -2.46 8.70
N ASP A 19 19.07 -1.25 8.96
CA ASP A 19 18.71 -0.30 7.91
C ASP A 19 19.97 0.32 7.24
N ARG A 20 19.76 1.10 6.18
CA ARG A 20 20.83 1.81 5.44
C ARG A 20 21.66 2.79 6.28
N PHE A 21 21.18 3.13 7.49
CA PHE A 21 21.86 4.02 8.44
C PHE A 21 22.50 3.27 9.60
N GLY A 22 22.54 1.93 9.57
CA GLY A 22 23.12 1.09 10.61
C GLY A 22 22.24 0.88 11.84
N ARG A 23 20.95 1.26 11.81
CA ARG A 23 20.01 1.07 12.91
C ARG A 23 19.35 -0.30 12.83
N GLN A 24 19.24 -0.96 13.99
CA GLN A 24 18.58 -2.27 14.09
C GLN A 24 17.09 -2.17 13.78
N ILE A 25 16.60 -3.07 12.94
CA ILE A 25 15.17 -3.25 12.70
C ILE A 25 14.57 -4.09 13.82
N ALA A 26 13.48 -3.63 14.41
CA ALA A 26 12.83 -4.33 15.51
C ALA A 26 12.43 -5.76 15.10
N PRO A 27 12.69 -6.79 15.94
CA PRO A 27 12.40 -8.19 15.60
C PRO A 27 10.94 -8.44 15.19
N ALA A 28 10.00 -7.74 15.82
CA ALA A 28 8.57 -7.80 15.46
C ALA A 28 8.31 -7.30 14.01
N VAL A 29 9.07 -6.29 13.54
CA VAL A 29 8.96 -5.78 12.16
C VAL A 29 9.58 -6.77 11.19
N LEU A 30 10.75 -7.35 11.51
CA LEU A 30 11.38 -8.39 10.68
C LEU A 30 10.44 -9.60 10.48
N SER A 31 9.82 -10.08 11.55
CA SER A 31 8.91 -11.21 11.49
C SER A 31 7.73 -10.94 10.56
N VAL A 32 7.04 -9.81 10.72
CA VAL A 32 5.87 -9.49 9.90
C VAL A 32 6.24 -9.09 8.47
N SER A 33 7.45 -8.55 8.23
CA SER A 33 7.89 -8.17 6.88
C SER A 33 8.08 -9.39 5.96
N MET A 34 8.45 -10.53 6.49
CA MET A 34 8.51 -11.78 5.71
C MET A 34 7.11 -12.24 5.27
N GLU A 35 6.09 -12.02 6.08
CA GLU A 35 4.71 -12.39 5.79
C GLU A 35 4.05 -11.43 4.77
N ILE A 36 4.14 -10.12 5.03
CA ILE A 36 3.43 -9.12 4.21
C ILE A 36 4.25 -8.57 3.05
N GLY A 37 5.59 -8.68 3.10
CA GLY A 37 6.49 -8.10 2.11
C GLY A 37 6.16 -8.47 0.65
N PRO A 38 6.00 -9.77 0.30
CA PRO A 38 5.69 -10.15 -1.08
C PRO A 38 4.43 -9.47 -1.62
N ARG A 39 3.37 -9.36 -0.81
CA ARG A 39 2.11 -8.72 -1.18
C ARG A 39 2.25 -7.19 -1.26
N ALA A 40 2.93 -6.60 -0.27
CA ALA A 40 3.21 -5.17 -0.25
C ALA A 40 3.99 -4.72 -1.49
N LEU A 41 5.04 -5.46 -1.84
CA LEU A 41 5.87 -5.17 -3.01
C LEU A 41 5.09 -5.34 -4.32
N ALA A 42 4.27 -6.39 -4.44
CA ALA A 42 3.41 -6.58 -5.61
C ALA A 42 2.44 -5.40 -5.77
N TYR A 43 1.83 -4.92 -4.68
CA TYR A 43 0.98 -3.74 -4.70
C TYR A 43 1.72 -2.50 -5.18
N ALA A 44 2.89 -2.20 -4.60
CA ALA A 44 3.68 -1.03 -4.99
C ALA A 44 4.18 -1.11 -6.43
N GLN A 45 4.60 -2.28 -6.89
CA GLN A 45 5.03 -2.49 -8.26
C GLN A 45 3.94 -2.15 -9.29
N HIS A 46 2.67 -2.44 -8.97
CA HIS A 46 1.54 -2.03 -9.82
C HIS A 46 1.35 -0.50 -9.85
N LEU A 47 1.68 0.19 -8.76
CA LEU A 47 1.46 1.63 -8.65
C LEU A 47 2.62 2.47 -9.19
N ILE A 48 3.86 2.04 -8.91
CA ILE A 48 5.09 2.79 -9.20
C ILE A 48 5.75 2.28 -10.48
N GLY A 49 5.56 0.98 -10.83
CA GLY A 49 6.20 0.35 -11.98
C GLY A 49 7.67 -0.03 -11.77
N ASP A 50 8.31 0.42 -10.70
CA ASP A 50 9.72 0.17 -10.37
C ASP A 50 9.85 -0.74 -9.13
N PRO A 51 10.28 -2.01 -9.31
CA PRO A 51 10.47 -2.94 -8.19
C PRO A 51 11.56 -2.50 -7.19
N ALA A 52 12.63 -1.86 -7.66
CA ALA A 52 13.73 -1.43 -6.78
C ALA A 52 13.26 -0.28 -5.88
N LEU A 53 12.50 0.65 -6.45
CA LEU A 53 11.91 1.75 -5.69
C LEU A 53 10.88 1.24 -4.68
N ALA A 54 10.07 0.24 -5.04
CA ALA A 54 9.13 -0.40 -4.13
C ALA A 54 9.85 -1.05 -2.92
N ILE A 55 10.97 -1.75 -3.16
CA ILE A 55 11.81 -2.32 -2.10
C ILE A 55 12.35 -1.22 -1.18
N ASN A 56 12.89 -0.15 -1.74
CA ASN A 56 13.42 0.98 -0.97
C ASN A 56 12.34 1.59 -0.05
N TYR A 57 11.12 1.81 -0.54
CA TYR A 57 10.04 2.31 0.29
C TYR A 57 9.60 1.33 1.37
N PHE A 58 9.67 0.02 1.10
CA PHE A 58 9.34 -0.98 2.11
C PHE A 58 10.38 -1.03 3.22
N GLU A 59 11.66 -0.95 2.88
CA GLU A 59 12.76 -0.85 3.85
C GLU A 59 12.65 0.42 4.70
N GLU A 60 12.35 1.55 4.08
CA GLU A 60 12.14 2.82 4.78
C GLU A 60 10.93 2.78 5.71
N ALA A 61 9.83 2.17 5.29
CA ALA A 61 8.66 1.94 6.13
C ALA A 61 8.98 1.05 7.33
N ALA A 62 9.75 -0.03 7.11
CA ALA A 62 10.19 -0.93 8.18
C ALA A 62 11.08 -0.22 9.20
N ALA A 63 12.03 0.60 8.74
CA ALA A 63 12.89 1.41 9.60
C ALA A 63 12.07 2.42 10.42
N SER A 64 11.13 3.12 9.78
CA SER A 64 10.24 4.10 10.43
C SER A 64 9.37 3.45 11.51
N VAL A 65 8.77 2.29 11.20
CA VAL A 65 7.94 1.56 12.17
C VAL A 65 8.78 1.01 13.32
N SER A 66 9.99 0.54 13.06
CA SER A 66 10.92 0.09 14.10
C SER A 66 11.27 1.23 15.06
N ALA A 67 11.61 2.40 14.53
CA ALA A 67 11.88 3.58 15.34
C ALA A 67 10.68 3.97 16.22
N ALA A 68 9.47 3.97 15.64
CA ALA A 68 8.25 4.28 16.38
C ALA A 68 7.92 3.24 17.48
N ILE A 69 8.25 1.97 17.28
CA ILE A 69 8.10 0.92 18.31
C ILE A 69 9.07 1.16 19.46
N GLU A 70 10.34 1.44 19.16
CA GLU A 70 11.35 1.68 20.19
C GLU A 70 11.08 2.98 20.98
N GLU A 71 10.64 4.04 20.32
CA GLU A 71 10.21 5.28 20.96
C GLU A 71 9.05 5.05 21.94
N LYS A 72 8.01 4.31 21.50
CA LYS A 72 6.89 3.95 22.38
C LYS A 72 7.34 3.12 23.57
N LYS A 73 8.26 2.19 23.36
CA LYS A 73 8.82 1.38 24.45
C LYS A 73 9.61 2.24 25.44
N ALA A 74 10.41 3.17 24.96
CA ALA A 74 11.19 4.08 25.78
C ALA A 74 10.32 5.05 26.60
N SER A 75 9.20 5.53 26.00
CA SER A 75 8.26 6.45 26.64
C SER A 75 7.22 5.78 27.53
N GLY A 76 7.20 4.43 27.62
CA GLY A 76 6.16 3.69 28.34
C GLY A 76 4.76 3.77 27.69
N ALA A 77 4.68 4.25 26.46
CA ALA A 77 3.41 4.33 25.73
C ALA A 77 2.88 2.93 25.34
N PRO A 78 1.56 2.80 25.08
CA PRO A 78 0.97 1.52 24.72
C PRO A 78 1.66 0.91 23.48
N ALA A 79 2.00 -0.38 23.58
CA ALA A 79 2.63 -1.11 22.47
C ALA A 79 1.78 -1.11 21.22
N VAL A 80 2.42 -1.16 20.05
CA VAL A 80 1.74 -1.32 18.77
C VAL A 80 1.07 -2.69 18.73
N ARG A 81 -0.26 -2.72 18.66
CA ARG A 81 -1.06 -3.95 18.78
C ARG A 81 -1.02 -4.82 17.52
N ASN A 82 -0.90 -4.20 16.35
CA ASN A 82 -0.82 -4.90 15.07
C ASN A 82 0.30 -4.28 14.24
N VAL A 83 1.49 -4.86 14.35
CA VAL A 83 2.70 -4.39 13.67
C VAL A 83 2.56 -4.56 12.15
N ALA A 84 1.93 -5.66 11.69
CA ALA A 84 1.73 -5.92 10.26
C ALA A 84 0.85 -4.83 9.61
N ALA A 85 -0.31 -4.53 10.21
CA ALA A 85 -1.18 -3.47 9.69
C ALA A 85 -0.52 -2.08 9.76
N TYR A 86 0.26 -1.81 10.82
CA TYR A 86 0.97 -0.55 10.96
C TYR A 86 2.08 -0.40 9.91
N LEU A 87 2.88 -1.45 9.69
CA LEU A 87 3.91 -1.47 8.66
C LEU A 87 3.29 -1.29 7.26
N PHE A 88 2.26 -2.06 6.94
CA PHE A 88 1.61 -1.99 5.64
C PHE A 88 1.02 -0.60 5.38
N ARG A 89 0.34 -0.01 6.37
CA ARG A 89 -0.20 1.35 6.27
C ARG A 89 0.89 2.41 6.06
N THR A 90 2.00 2.32 6.81
CA THR A 90 3.14 3.24 6.64
C THR A 90 3.71 3.14 5.23
N PHE A 91 3.87 1.92 4.74
CA PHE A 91 4.34 1.66 3.39
C PHE A 91 3.41 2.23 2.31
N ILE A 92 2.08 1.97 2.39
CA ILE A 92 1.11 2.53 1.44
C ILE A 92 1.21 4.06 1.39
N ARG A 93 1.34 4.71 2.54
CA ARG A 93 1.46 6.17 2.59
C ARG A 93 2.70 6.67 1.88
N MET A 94 3.83 5.99 2.03
CA MET A 94 5.06 6.35 1.32
C MET A 94 4.91 6.17 -0.19
N VAL A 95 4.28 5.09 -0.63
CA VAL A 95 3.99 4.84 -2.04
C VAL A 95 3.03 5.89 -2.61
N ASP A 96 1.96 6.22 -1.90
CA ASP A 96 1.00 7.26 -2.30
C ASP A 96 1.66 8.65 -2.38
N ASP A 97 2.48 9.00 -1.39
CA ASP A 97 3.19 10.29 -1.37
C ASP A 97 4.21 10.39 -2.53
N ALA A 98 4.88 9.27 -2.87
CA ALA A 98 5.78 9.20 -4.01
C ALA A 98 5.03 9.40 -5.33
N LYS A 99 3.93 8.67 -5.53
CA LYS A 99 3.10 8.79 -6.73
C LYS A 99 2.51 10.20 -6.89
N HIS A 100 2.12 10.83 -5.79
CA HIS A 100 1.61 12.20 -5.83
C HIS A 100 2.70 13.20 -6.27
N LYS A 101 3.93 13.04 -5.77
CA LYS A 101 5.08 13.86 -6.19
C LYS A 101 5.42 13.66 -7.67
N GLU A 102 5.40 12.41 -8.14
CA GLU A 102 5.63 12.08 -9.54
C GLU A 102 4.59 12.75 -10.45
N LYS A 103 3.30 12.68 -10.08
CA LYS A 103 2.20 13.32 -10.82
C LYS A 103 2.38 14.84 -10.89
N ILE A 104 2.73 15.50 -9.78
CA ILE A 104 2.99 16.94 -9.78
C ILE A 104 4.17 17.28 -10.70
N LEU A 105 5.24 16.47 -10.66
CA LEU A 105 6.39 16.65 -11.53
C LEU A 105 6.03 16.46 -13.01
N GLU A 106 5.26 15.42 -13.35
CA GLU A 106 4.76 15.20 -14.72
C GLU A 106 3.86 16.33 -15.21
N GLU A 107 2.98 16.84 -14.36
CA GLU A 107 2.13 17.98 -14.70
C GLU A 107 2.97 19.25 -14.96
N SER A 108 3.99 19.51 -14.15
CA SER A 108 4.92 20.63 -14.35
C SER A 108 5.75 20.46 -15.62
N LEU A 109 6.17 19.23 -15.96
CA LEU A 109 6.91 18.94 -17.21
C LEU A 109 6.03 19.06 -18.45
N LYS A 110 4.75 18.67 -18.38
CA LYS A 110 3.78 18.84 -19.48
C LYS A 110 3.51 20.31 -19.77
N GLU A 111 3.47 21.14 -18.76
CA GLU A 111 3.38 22.60 -18.93
C GLU A 111 4.65 23.19 -19.58
N SER A 112 5.80 22.52 -19.42
CA SER A 112 7.08 22.91 -20.00
C SER A 112 7.34 22.32 -21.41
N GLY A 113 6.43 21.51 -21.96
CA GLY A 113 6.51 20.96 -23.33
C GLY A 113 7.47 19.81 -23.57
N GLU A 114 8.02 19.19 -22.51
CA GLU A 114 8.94 18.04 -22.61
C GLU A 114 8.37 16.81 -21.90
N GLY A 115 8.09 15.73 -22.68
CA GLY A 115 7.97 14.40 -22.09
C GLY A 115 6.81 13.53 -22.59
N GLN A 116 7.13 12.70 -23.57
CA GLN A 116 6.31 11.55 -23.97
C GLN A 116 6.93 10.27 -23.43
N ILE A 117 6.27 9.56 -22.53
CA ILE A 117 6.69 8.24 -22.06
C ILE A 117 5.69 7.20 -22.54
N LEU A 118 6.24 6.18 -23.23
CA LEU A 118 5.53 5.05 -23.83
C LEU A 118 5.15 4.01 -22.78
N LEU A 119 3.90 3.58 -22.81
CA LEU A 119 3.38 2.46 -22.04
C LEU A 119 2.97 1.33 -23.00
N THR A 120 3.52 0.14 -22.79
CA THR A 120 3.09 -1.09 -23.48
C THR A 120 3.09 -2.28 -22.55
N GLU A 121 1.90 -2.71 -22.13
CA GLU A 121 1.52 -4.09 -21.80
C GLU A 121 -0.01 -4.16 -21.55
N GLU A 122 -0.74 -4.59 -22.58
CA GLU A 122 -2.17 -4.29 -22.72
C GLU A 122 -3.17 -5.08 -21.86
N ALA A 123 -2.87 -6.19 -21.28
CA ALA A 123 -3.88 -7.01 -20.57
C ALA A 123 -3.79 -6.95 -19.03
N ARG A 124 -2.61 -6.63 -18.48
CA ARG A 124 -2.45 -6.31 -17.04
C ARG A 124 -2.80 -4.86 -16.75
N ALA A 125 -2.71 -4.01 -17.75
CA ALA A 125 -3.00 -2.59 -17.69
C ALA A 125 -4.45 -2.27 -17.34
N GLU A 126 -5.44 -2.99 -17.88
CA GLU A 126 -6.86 -2.67 -17.65
C GLU A 126 -7.30 -2.85 -16.20
N THR A 127 -6.88 -3.93 -15.55
CA THR A 127 -7.25 -4.16 -14.13
C THR A 127 -6.49 -3.21 -13.20
N ALA A 128 -5.23 -2.93 -13.50
CA ALA A 128 -4.42 -1.97 -12.75
C ALA A 128 -4.91 -0.53 -12.95
N VAL A 129 -5.30 -0.16 -14.17
CA VAL A 129 -5.90 1.14 -14.48
C VAL A 129 -7.22 1.32 -13.73
N LEU A 130 -8.09 0.29 -13.73
CA LEU A 130 -9.36 0.33 -12.98
C LEU A 130 -9.13 0.46 -11.48
N LEU A 131 -8.19 -0.29 -10.92
CA LEU A 131 -7.85 -0.19 -9.51
C LEU A 131 -7.28 1.19 -9.16
N ASN A 132 -6.37 1.70 -9.99
CA ASN A 132 -5.84 3.05 -9.84
C ASN A 132 -6.93 4.12 -9.92
N GLU A 133 -7.83 4.03 -10.89
CA GLU A 133 -8.94 4.96 -11.00
C GLU A 133 -9.86 4.90 -9.79
N VAL A 134 -10.16 3.70 -9.26
CA VAL A 134 -10.90 3.55 -7.99
C VAL A 134 -10.16 4.24 -6.85
N MET A 135 -8.85 4.01 -6.75
CA MET A 135 -8.02 4.59 -5.71
C MET A 135 -7.92 6.12 -5.81
N GLU A 136 -7.86 6.68 -7.02
CA GLU A 136 -7.86 8.14 -7.23
C GLU A 136 -9.18 8.82 -6.87
N THR A 137 -10.31 8.10 -6.95
CA THR A 137 -11.62 8.63 -6.54
C THR A 137 -11.82 8.63 -5.02
N CYS A 138 -11.01 7.87 -4.28
CA CYS A 138 -11.12 7.74 -2.84
C CYS A 138 -10.29 8.80 -2.11
N ASP A 139 -10.81 9.31 -0.99
CA ASP A 139 -9.98 10.02 -0.02
C ASP A 139 -8.89 9.08 0.56
N ARG A 140 -7.80 9.66 1.08
CA ARG A 140 -6.65 8.89 1.56
C ARG A 140 -7.02 7.82 2.61
N ALA A 141 -7.90 8.17 3.55
CA ALA A 141 -8.28 7.24 4.62
C ALA A 141 -9.13 6.08 4.09
N SER A 142 -10.02 6.35 3.13
CA SER A 142 -10.81 5.32 2.44
C SER A 142 -9.93 4.41 1.60
N ARG A 143 -8.93 4.95 0.90
CA ARG A 143 -7.94 4.20 0.14
C ARG A 143 -7.18 3.22 1.02
N GLU A 144 -6.65 3.69 2.15
CA GLU A 144 -5.94 2.85 3.12
C GLU A 144 -6.83 1.69 3.63
N VAL A 145 -8.10 1.95 3.90
CA VAL A 145 -9.07 0.91 4.31
C VAL A 145 -9.31 -0.11 3.20
N VAL A 146 -9.48 0.35 1.96
CA VAL A 146 -9.68 -0.53 0.79
C VAL A 146 -8.49 -1.46 0.61
N VAL A 147 -7.27 -0.91 0.62
CA VAL A 147 -6.04 -1.70 0.43
C VAL A 147 -5.86 -2.72 1.55
N LEU A 148 -5.99 -2.32 2.82
CA LEU A 148 -5.88 -3.24 3.95
C LEU A 148 -6.92 -4.38 3.85
N ARG A 149 -8.14 -4.10 3.38
CA ARG A 149 -9.15 -5.12 3.20
C ARG A 149 -8.82 -6.09 2.08
N LEU A 150 -8.32 -5.60 0.94
CA LEU A 150 -7.87 -6.43 -0.18
C LEU A 150 -6.70 -7.34 0.21
N GLU A 151 -5.83 -6.87 1.12
CA GLU A 151 -4.73 -7.64 1.69
C GLU A 151 -5.17 -8.65 2.77
N GLY A 152 -6.48 -8.80 3.00
CA GLY A 152 -7.04 -9.82 3.87
C GLY A 152 -7.14 -9.43 5.35
N PHE A 153 -6.82 -8.17 5.74
CA PHE A 153 -7.03 -7.73 7.12
C PHE A 153 -8.52 -7.73 7.46
N SER A 154 -8.85 -8.23 8.66
CA SER A 154 -10.23 -8.25 9.17
C SER A 154 -10.73 -6.83 9.51
N TRP A 155 -12.04 -6.60 9.49
CA TRP A 155 -12.63 -5.33 9.90
C TRP A 155 -12.24 -4.91 11.31
N LYS A 156 -12.02 -5.88 12.20
CA LYS A 156 -11.58 -5.63 13.58
C LYS A 156 -10.15 -5.11 13.63
N GLU A 157 -9.25 -5.63 12.81
CA GLU A 157 -7.86 -5.17 12.70
C GLU A 157 -7.79 -3.80 12.06
N ILE A 158 -8.52 -3.59 10.96
CA ILE A 158 -8.62 -2.30 10.28
C ILE A 158 -9.19 -1.26 11.25
N GLY A 159 -10.30 -1.58 11.94
CA GLY A 159 -10.90 -0.67 12.92
C GLY A 159 -9.93 -0.25 14.02
N LYS A 160 -9.17 -1.20 14.59
CA LYS A 160 -8.12 -0.90 15.57
C LYS A 160 -7.02 0.02 15.04
N GLN A 161 -6.65 -0.16 13.76
CA GLN A 161 -5.58 0.62 13.12
C GLN A 161 -5.98 2.08 12.89
N PHE A 162 -7.26 2.33 12.65
CA PHE A 162 -7.80 3.68 12.41
C PHE A 162 -8.48 4.29 13.64
N ASP A 163 -8.48 3.59 14.77
CA ASP A 163 -9.21 3.98 16.00
C ASP A 163 -10.72 4.20 15.74
N ILE A 164 -11.31 3.30 14.95
CA ILE A 164 -12.73 3.27 14.65
C ILE A 164 -13.31 1.88 14.92
N SER A 165 -14.64 1.76 15.00
CA SER A 165 -15.28 0.45 15.10
C SER A 165 -15.10 -0.38 13.83
N SER A 166 -15.16 -1.71 13.94
CA SER A 166 -15.15 -2.61 12.77
C SER A 166 -16.26 -2.29 11.78
N HIS A 167 -17.44 -1.93 12.28
CA HIS A 167 -18.57 -1.53 11.45
C HIS A 167 -18.31 -0.19 10.72
N ALA A 168 -17.65 0.77 11.38
CA ALA A 168 -17.28 2.03 10.74
C ALA A 168 -16.21 1.81 9.63
N ALA A 169 -15.28 0.88 9.82
CA ALA A 169 -14.31 0.50 8.79
C ALA A 169 -15.00 -0.13 7.57
N GLU A 170 -15.93 -1.06 7.80
CA GLU A 170 -16.74 -1.68 6.76
C GLU A 170 -17.61 -0.67 6.00
N ALA A 171 -18.27 0.24 6.72
CA ALA A 171 -19.09 1.30 6.12
C ALA A 171 -18.22 2.25 5.26
N ARG A 172 -16.99 2.56 5.68
CA ARG A 172 -16.06 3.38 4.91
C ARG A 172 -15.65 2.69 3.61
N PHE A 173 -15.34 1.40 3.67
CA PHE A 173 -15.05 0.59 2.49
C PHE A 173 -16.22 0.57 1.51
N SER A 174 -17.44 0.29 1.99
CA SER A 174 -18.64 0.24 1.16
C SER A 174 -18.90 1.59 0.47
N LYS A 175 -18.75 2.70 1.20
CA LYS A 175 -18.89 4.06 0.62
C LYS A 175 -17.83 4.33 -0.46
N ALA A 176 -16.59 3.90 -0.26
CA ALA A 176 -15.53 4.04 -1.25
C ALA A 176 -15.88 3.29 -2.54
N LEU A 177 -16.33 2.04 -2.44
CA LEU A 177 -16.76 1.25 -3.60
C LEU A 177 -17.97 1.85 -4.30
N ASP A 178 -18.96 2.34 -3.56
CA ASP A 178 -20.15 2.97 -4.14
C ASP A 178 -19.80 4.28 -4.84
N HIS A 179 -18.88 5.06 -4.30
CA HIS A 179 -18.39 6.26 -4.95
C HIS A 179 -17.69 5.93 -6.27
N ALA A 180 -16.77 4.97 -6.26
CA ALA A 180 -16.10 4.49 -7.46
C ALA A 180 -17.11 4.01 -8.52
N ARG A 181 -18.09 3.18 -8.15
CA ARG A 181 -19.15 2.72 -9.07
C ARG A 181 -19.93 3.87 -9.71
N LYS A 182 -20.21 4.93 -8.97
CA LYS A 182 -20.90 6.13 -9.51
C LYS A 182 -20.03 6.84 -10.53
N VAL A 183 -18.76 7.06 -10.25
CA VAL A 183 -17.81 7.71 -11.16
C VAL A 183 -17.71 6.93 -12.46
N PHE A 184 -17.53 5.60 -12.41
CA PHE A 184 -17.45 4.75 -13.59
C PHE A 184 -18.75 4.73 -14.41
N LYS A 185 -19.93 4.70 -13.78
CA LYS A 185 -21.21 4.77 -14.49
C LYS A 185 -21.40 6.09 -15.24
N ILE A 186 -20.92 7.20 -14.68
CA ILE A 186 -20.99 8.50 -15.33
C ILE A 186 -20.06 8.56 -16.55
N ARG A 187 -18.86 8.01 -16.44
CA ARG A 187 -17.91 7.96 -17.59
C ARG A 187 -18.43 7.11 -18.74
N ARG A 188 -19.00 5.92 -18.48
CA ARG A 188 -19.61 5.05 -19.52
C ARG A 188 -20.82 5.68 -20.23
N ARG A 189 -21.49 6.67 -19.66
CA ARG A 189 -22.62 7.36 -20.29
C ARG A 189 -22.20 8.56 -21.15
N LYS A 190 -20.97 9.01 -21.04
CA LYS A 190 -20.44 10.18 -21.76
C LYS A 190 -19.50 9.80 -22.93
N GLY A 191 -19.13 8.55 -23.07
CA GLY A 191 -18.41 7.98 -24.22
C GLY A 191 -19.31 7.11 -25.08
#